data_78bc1f3b46ea73c2d176b363156bad9b
#
_entry.id   78bc1f3b46ea73c2d176b363156bad9b
#
_cell.length_a   1.000
_cell.length_b   1.000
_cell.length_c   1.000
_cell.angle_alpha   90.00
_cell.angle_beta   90.00
_cell.angle_gamma   90.00
#
_symmetry.space_group_name_H-M   'P 1'
#
loop_
_entity.id
_entity.type
_entity.pdbx_description
1 polymer ?
#
loop_
_entity_poly.entity_id
_entity_poly.type
_entity_poly.pdbx_seq_one_letter_code
_entity_poly.pdbx_strand_id
1 'polypeptide(L)'
;MRIAIYARVSTKDQNCELQLRDIRTYCAARGFASVREFVDIGSGAKDSRPQLNDLMAAARKRQLDAILVWRFDRFARSTKHLLLALEEFRSLGVQFISYQENIDTSSPLGQALFIIVSAVAQLERDLIRERVNAGLRNARACGKQLGRPRRVVNHDEVRRLRSEGASLRQIAEKLGVGYGTVRLSLAHSGELKTPSQSAPNGR
;
A
#
# COMPACT_ATOMS: atom_id res chain seq x y z
N MET A 1 -13.19 -27.74 7.81
CA MET A 1 -12.84 -26.47 7.16
C MET A 1 -13.30 -25.32 8.06
N ARG A 2 -12.39 -24.44 8.44
CA ARG A 2 -12.65 -23.28 9.32
C ARG A 2 -13.03 -22.09 8.46
N ILE A 3 -14.29 -21.70 8.46
CA ILE A 3 -14.82 -20.66 7.60
C ILE A 3 -15.01 -19.37 8.39
N ALA A 4 -14.67 -18.26 7.78
CA ALA A 4 -15.06 -16.93 8.24
C ALA A 4 -16.09 -16.32 7.29
N ILE A 5 -17.21 -15.85 7.81
CA ILE A 5 -18.13 -14.99 7.09
C ILE A 5 -17.73 -13.54 7.37
N TYR A 6 -17.59 -12.75 6.31
CA TYR A 6 -17.48 -11.32 6.45
C TYR A 6 -18.69 -10.61 5.82
N ALA A 7 -19.32 -9.77 6.60
CA ALA A 7 -20.42 -8.94 6.16
C ALA A 7 -20.19 -7.48 6.53
N ARG A 8 -20.58 -6.58 5.63
CA ARG A 8 -20.64 -5.15 5.92
C ARG A 8 -22.07 -4.66 5.74
N VAL A 9 -22.60 -4.11 6.81
CA VAL A 9 -23.99 -3.68 6.91
C VAL A 9 -24.06 -2.18 7.13
N SER A 10 -24.99 -1.52 6.44
CA SER A 10 -25.30 -0.14 6.75
C SER A 10 -26.37 -0.09 7.84
N THR A 11 -26.32 0.93 8.69
CA THR A 11 -27.33 1.16 9.76
C THR A 11 -28.74 1.35 9.23
N LYS A 12 -28.91 1.45 7.90
CA LYS A 12 -30.21 1.62 7.21
C LYS A 12 -30.68 0.38 6.48
N ASP A 13 -29.88 -0.68 6.37
CA ASP A 13 -30.23 -1.88 5.61
C ASP A 13 -30.99 -2.89 6.49
N GLN A 14 -32.29 -2.93 6.35
CA GLN A 14 -33.15 -4.01 6.87
C GLN A 14 -32.84 -5.38 6.22
N ASN A 15 -32.10 -5.39 5.11
CA ASN A 15 -31.74 -6.61 4.35
C ASN A 15 -30.48 -7.34 4.88
N CYS A 16 -29.86 -6.85 5.93
CA CYS A 16 -28.61 -7.43 6.41
C CYS A 16 -28.79 -8.83 6.99
N GLU A 17 -29.83 -9.03 7.76
CA GLU A 17 -30.15 -10.34 8.35
C GLU A 17 -30.48 -11.39 7.27
N LEU A 18 -31.13 -10.96 6.17
CA LEU A 18 -31.38 -11.84 5.04
C LEU A 18 -30.09 -12.31 4.39
N GLN A 19 -29.13 -11.40 4.16
CA GLN A 19 -27.82 -11.74 3.57
C GLN A 19 -27.05 -12.73 4.46
N LEU A 20 -26.99 -12.48 5.74
CA LEU A 20 -26.33 -13.38 6.69
C LEU A 20 -27.01 -14.74 6.77
N ARG A 21 -28.35 -14.75 6.76
CA ARG A 21 -29.13 -15.98 6.76
C ARG A 21 -28.85 -16.84 5.52
N ASP A 22 -28.82 -16.22 4.33
CA ASP A 22 -28.52 -16.92 3.08
C ASP A 22 -27.10 -17.51 3.09
N ILE A 23 -26.10 -16.73 3.55
CA ILE A 23 -24.73 -17.21 3.70
C ILE A 23 -24.65 -18.35 4.72
N ARG A 24 -25.33 -18.26 5.85
CA ARG A 24 -25.38 -19.34 6.86
C ARG A 24 -26.01 -20.62 6.27
N THR A 25 -27.09 -20.47 5.52
CA THR A 25 -27.74 -21.59 4.82
C THR A 25 -26.78 -22.22 3.81
N TYR A 26 -26.03 -21.42 3.05
CA TYR A 26 -25.00 -21.90 2.14
C TYR A 26 -23.89 -22.66 2.88
N CYS A 27 -23.42 -22.15 4.01
CA CYS A 27 -22.42 -22.82 4.84
C CYS A 27 -22.93 -24.18 5.35
N ALA A 28 -24.17 -24.21 5.84
CA ALA A 28 -24.82 -25.44 6.31
C ALA A 28 -24.95 -26.49 5.18
N ALA A 29 -25.41 -26.06 4.00
CA ALA A 29 -25.55 -26.94 2.83
C ALA A 29 -24.22 -27.51 2.34
N ARG A 30 -23.11 -26.78 2.53
CA ARG A 30 -21.75 -27.23 2.22
C ARG A 30 -21.08 -28.04 3.33
N GLY A 31 -21.73 -28.24 4.47
CA GLY A 31 -21.18 -29.00 5.59
C GLY A 31 -20.00 -28.33 6.30
N PHE A 32 -19.92 -27.01 6.29
CA PHE A 32 -18.86 -26.30 6.97
C PHE A 32 -19.04 -26.34 8.49
N ALA A 33 -18.18 -27.05 9.18
CA ALA A 33 -18.34 -27.39 10.60
C ALA A 33 -18.00 -26.23 11.58
N SER A 34 -17.17 -25.28 11.18
CA SER A 34 -16.76 -24.17 12.03
C SER A 34 -16.88 -22.85 11.29
N VAL A 35 -17.83 -22.04 11.69
CA VAL A 35 -18.12 -20.73 11.06
C VAL A 35 -17.93 -19.63 12.10
N ARG A 36 -17.06 -18.65 11.77
CA ARG A 36 -16.90 -17.40 12.54
C ARG A 36 -17.45 -16.25 11.75
N GLU A 37 -18.13 -15.33 12.41
CA GLU A 37 -18.72 -14.17 11.76
C GLU A 37 -17.98 -12.89 12.14
N PHE A 38 -17.66 -12.08 11.15
CA PHE A 38 -17.04 -10.77 11.27
C PHE A 38 -17.96 -9.75 10.59
N VAL A 39 -18.64 -8.93 11.38
CA VAL A 39 -19.65 -8.01 10.88
C VAL A 39 -19.27 -6.57 11.20
N ASP A 40 -18.98 -5.78 10.18
CA ASP A 40 -18.76 -4.34 10.31
C ASP A 40 -20.09 -3.59 10.08
N ILE A 41 -20.48 -2.77 11.05
CA ILE A 41 -21.63 -1.88 10.96
C ILE A 41 -21.11 -0.47 10.66
N GLY A 42 -21.42 0.08 9.49
CA GLY A 42 -20.91 1.39 9.11
C GLY A 42 -21.86 2.18 8.21
N SER A 43 -22.09 3.45 8.54
CA SER A 43 -22.62 4.43 7.60
C SER A 43 -21.47 4.85 6.67
N GLY A 44 -21.75 5.08 5.37
CA GLY A 44 -20.73 5.33 4.34
C GLY A 44 -19.71 6.46 4.58
N ALA A 45 -19.87 7.23 5.67
CA ALA A 45 -18.98 8.33 6.05
C ALA A 45 -17.86 7.92 7.04
N LYS A 46 -18.01 6.85 7.83
CA LYS A 46 -16.97 6.38 8.77
C LYS A 46 -16.26 5.15 8.20
N ASP A 47 -14.98 5.29 7.98
CA ASP A 47 -14.13 4.38 7.23
C ASP A 47 -13.49 3.26 8.07
N SER A 48 -13.87 3.13 9.34
CA SER A 48 -13.33 2.11 10.24
C SER A 48 -14.00 0.75 9.98
N ARG A 49 -13.16 -0.28 9.77
CA ARG A 49 -13.59 -1.69 9.59
C ARG A 49 -12.83 -2.59 10.56
N PRO A 50 -13.11 -2.51 11.85
CA PRO A 50 -12.39 -3.28 12.85
C PRO A 50 -12.53 -4.78 12.60
N GLN A 51 -13.72 -5.25 12.23
CA GLN A 51 -13.98 -6.67 11.98
C GLN A 51 -13.25 -7.19 10.74
N LEU A 52 -13.09 -6.37 9.70
CA LEU A 52 -12.23 -6.72 8.55
C LEU A 52 -10.77 -6.86 8.98
N ASN A 53 -10.27 -5.97 9.83
CA ASN A 53 -8.91 -6.05 10.34
C ASN A 53 -8.70 -7.31 11.19
N ASP A 54 -9.68 -7.67 12.03
CA ASP A 54 -9.65 -8.89 12.85
C ASP A 54 -9.70 -10.14 11.96
N LEU A 55 -10.52 -10.14 10.90
CA LEU A 55 -10.55 -11.20 9.90
C LEU A 55 -9.18 -11.39 9.23
N MET A 56 -8.56 -10.30 8.76
CA MET A 56 -7.23 -10.34 8.14
C MET A 56 -6.16 -10.84 9.11
N ALA A 57 -6.23 -10.41 10.38
CA ALA A 57 -5.33 -10.91 11.42
C ALA A 57 -5.52 -12.40 11.67
N ALA A 58 -6.76 -12.91 11.69
CA ALA A 58 -7.05 -14.34 11.84
C ALA A 58 -6.56 -15.16 10.64
N ALA A 59 -6.69 -14.62 9.41
CA ALA A 59 -6.15 -15.25 8.20
C ALA A 59 -4.62 -15.36 8.27
N ARG A 60 -3.91 -14.27 8.64
CA ARG A 60 -2.43 -14.27 8.82
C ARG A 60 -1.96 -15.25 9.87
N LYS A 61 -2.74 -15.45 10.93
CA LYS A 61 -2.47 -16.47 11.96
C LYS A 61 -2.86 -17.89 11.52
N ARG A 62 -3.27 -18.09 10.27
CA ARG A 62 -3.71 -19.38 9.72
C ARG A 62 -4.83 -20.05 10.53
N GLN A 63 -5.72 -19.25 11.09
CA GLN A 63 -6.87 -19.70 11.85
C GLN A 63 -8.10 -19.98 10.97
N LEU A 64 -8.01 -19.64 9.69
CA LEU A 64 -9.07 -19.72 8.70
C LEU A 64 -8.59 -20.52 7.49
N ASP A 65 -9.46 -21.33 6.93
CA ASP A 65 -9.24 -22.08 5.70
C ASP A 65 -9.94 -21.42 4.51
N ALA A 66 -11.08 -20.72 4.77
CA ALA A 66 -11.77 -19.94 3.75
C ALA A 66 -12.50 -18.72 4.34
N ILE A 67 -12.72 -17.73 3.48
CA ILE A 67 -13.49 -16.53 3.77
C ILE A 67 -14.65 -16.48 2.77
N LEU A 68 -15.84 -16.31 3.30
CA LEU A 68 -17.09 -16.20 2.54
C LEU A 68 -17.68 -14.81 2.70
N VAL A 69 -17.98 -14.15 1.60
CA VAL A 69 -18.60 -12.83 1.56
C VAL A 69 -19.90 -12.86 0.75
N TRP A 70 -20.80 -11.93 1.03
CA TRP A 70 -22.03 -11.79 0.23
C TRP A 70 -21.73 -11.34 -1.20
N ARG A 71 -20.90 -10.25 -1.33
CA ARG A 71 -20.48 -9.65 -2.60
C ARG A 71 -19.12 -9.00 -2.45
N PHE A 72 -18.40 -8.87 -3.55
CA PHE A 72 -17.09 -8.21 -3.59
C PHE A 72 -17.14 -6.76 -3.09
N ASP A 73 -18.18 -5.99 -3.45
CA ASP A 73 -18.32 -4.59 -3.04
C ASP A 73 -18.59 -4.41 -1.54
N ARG A 74 -19.04 -5.45 -0.86
CA ARG A 74 -19.17 -5.47 0.60
C ARG A 74 -17.83 -5.72 1.29
N PHE A 75 -16.96 -6.47 0.64
CA PHE A 75 -15.62 -6.76 1.14
C PHE A 75 -14.62 -5.66 0.77
N ALA A 76 -14.50 -5.33 -0.50
CA ALA A 76 -13.52 -4.38 -1.01
C ALA A 76 -14.15 -3.04 -1.40
N ARG A 77 -13.37 -1.94 -1.25
CA ARG A 77 -13.78 -0.58 -1.64
C ARG A 77 -13.33 -0.21 -3.04
N SER A 78 -12.40 -0.95 -3.57
CA SER A 78 -11.85 -0.77 -4.91
C SER A 78 -11.33 -2.10 -5.43
N THR A 79 -11.23 -2.21 -6.75
CA THR A 79 -10.62 -3.36 -7.42
C THR A 79 -9.21 -3.62 -6.89
N LYS A 80 -8.43 -2.56 -6.66
CA LYS A 80 -7.09 -2.66 -6.09
C LYS A 80 -7.09 -3.29 -4.69
N HIS A 81 -8.00 -2.88 -3.82
CA HIS A 81 -8.11 -3.44 -2.47
C HIS A 81 -8.51 -4.92 -2.51
N LEU A 82 -9.45 -5.28 -3.39
CA LEU A 82 -9.87 -6.66 -3.59
C LEU A 82 -8.68 -7.53 -4.00
N LEU A 83 -7.93 -7.09 -5.01
CA LEU A 83 -6.79 -7.83 -5.54
C LEU A 83 -5.70 -8.07 -4.50
N LEU A 84 -5.31 -7.01 -3.76
CA LEU A 84 -4.30 -7.14 -2.71
C LEU A 84 -4.73 -8.15 -1.64
N ALA A 85 -6.00 -8.12 -1.25
CA ALA A 85 -6.54 -9.07 -0.29
C ALA A 85 -6.57 -10.50 -0.84
N LEU A 86 -6.98 -10.70 -2.11
CA LEU A 86 -6.99 -12.00 -2.74
C LEU A 86 -5.58 -12.57 -2.95
N GLU A 87 -4.59 -11.74 -3.30
CA GLU A 87 -3.18 -12.14 -3.37
C GLU A 87 -2.66 -12.57 -1.99
N GLU A 88 -3.02 -11.82 -0.95
CA GLU A 88 -2.66 -12.17 0.43
C GLU A 88 -3.30 -13.49 0.85
N PHE A 89 -4.60 -13.71 0.60
CA PHE A 89 -5.29 -14.96 0.91
C PHE A 89 -4.67 -16.14 0.18
N ARG A 90 -4.34 -15.97 -1.10
CA ARG A 90 -3.65 -17.00 -1.88
C ARG A 90 -2.30 -17.37 -1.28
N SER A 91 -1.50 -16.40 -0.86
CA SER A 91 -0.19 -16.62 -0.23
C SER A 91 -0.30 -17.34 1.11
N LEU A 92 -1.41 -17.13 1.82
CA LEU A 92 -1.72 -17.77 3.10
C LEU A 92 -2.39 -19.15 2.95
N GLY A 93 -2.79 -19.53 1.72
CA GLY A 93 -3.56 -20.75 1.44
C GLY A 93 -5.02 -20.66 1.88
N VAL A 94 -5.56 -19.44 2.03
CA VAL A 94 -6.95 -19.18 2.42
C VAL A 94 -7.80 -19.01 1.16
N GLN A 95 -8.88 -19.77 1.06
CA GLN A 95 -9.82 -19.67 -0.05
C GLN A 95 -10.73 -18.46 0.13
N PHE A 96 -11.16 -17.85 -0.98
CA PHE A 96 -12.11 -16.75 -0.97
C PHE A 96 -13.33 -17.11 -1.81
N ILE A 97 -14.51 -16.96 -1.22
CA ILE A 97 -15.79 -17.30 -1.83
C ILE A 97 -16.69 -16.08 -1.81
N SER A 98 -17.22 -15.69 -2.97
CA SER A 98 -18.24 -14.68 -3.09
C SER A 98 -19.56 -15.31 -3.51
N TYR A 99 -20.59 -15.17 -2.64
CA TYR A 99 -21.86 -15.86 -2.78
C TYR A 99 -22.65 -15.39 -4.01
N GLN A 100 -22.83 -14.06 -4.14
CA GLN A 100 -23.65 -13.49 -5.22
C GLN A 100 -23.00 -13.60 -6.61
N GLU A 101 -21.69 -13.42 -6.69
CA GLU A 101 -20.96 -13.57 -7.95
C GLU A 101 -20.67 -15.04 -8.29
N ASN A 102 -21.02 -15.97 -7.37
CA ASN A 102 -20.76 -17.40 -7.51
C ASN A 102 -19.29 -17.72 -7.85
N ILE A 103 -18.37 -16.96 -7.24
CA ILE A 103 -16.95 -17.11 -7.45
C ILE A 103 -16.33 -17.78 -6.23
N ASP A 104 -15.65 -18.88 -6.48
CA ASP A 104 -14.90 -19.66 -5.50
C ASP A 104 -13.47 -19.82 -6.01
N THR A 105 -12.50 -19.18 -5.31
CA THR A 105 -11.10 -19.20 -5.71
C THR A 105 -10.46 -20.59 -5.60
N SER A 106 -11.13 -21.57 -5.01
CA SER A 106 -10.69 -22.95 -5.03
C SER A 106 -11.02 -23.66 -6.36
N SER A 107 -12.00 -23.14 -7.10
CA SER A 107 -12.41 -23.71 -8.39
C SER A 107 -11.49 -23.27 -9.54
N PRO A 108 -11.34 -24.08 -10.60
CA PRO A 108 -10.57 -23.69 -11.79
C PRO A 108 -11.07 -22.37 -12.42
N LEU A 109 -12.37 -22.16 -12.48
CA LEU A 109 -12.98 -20.93 -12.99
C LEU A 109 -12.64 -19.72 -12.10
N GLY A 110 -12.73 -19.87 -10.78
CA GLY A 110 -12.35 -18.81 -9.83
C GLY A 110 -10.87 -18.45 -9.92
N GLN A 111 -10.00 -19.45 -10.10
CA GLN A 111 -8.58 -19.21 -10.33
C GLN A 111 -8.31 -18.45 -11.65
N ALA A 112 -8.99 -18.82 -12.73
CA ALA A 112 -8.89 -18.13 -14.01
C ALA A 112 -9.36 -16.67 -13.90
N LEU A 113 -10.49 -16.44 -13.27
CA LEU A 113 -10.99 -15.09 -13.01
C LEU A 113 -10.02 -14.25 -12.16
N PHE A 114 -9.44 -14.84 -11.13
CA PHE A 114 -8.41 -14.17 -10.32
C PHE A 114 -7.21 -13.74 -11.17
N ILE A 115 -6.72 -14.60 -12.06
CA ILE A 115 -5.61 -14.28 -12.96
C ILE A 115 -5.98 -13.10 -13.87
N ILE A 116 -7.16 -13.10 -14.47
CA ILE A 116 -7.64 -12.02 -15.35
C ILE A 116 -7.71 -10.70 -14.59
N VAL A 117 -8.34 -10.69 -13.42
CA VAL A 117 -8.50 -9.49 -12.60
C VAL A 117 -7.13 -8.96 -12.12
N SER A 118 -6.20 -9.86 -11.79
CA SER A 118 -4.82 -9.49 -11.43
C SER A 118 -4.07 -8.86 -12.60
N ALA A 119 -4.23 -9.40 -13.82
CA ALA A 119 -3.62 -8.86 -15.03
C ALA A 119 -4.16 -7.44 -15.37
N VAL A 120 -5.47 -7.23 -15.24
CA VAL A 120 -6.09 -5.92 -15.45
C VAL A 120 -5.54 -4.88 -14.46
N ALA A 121 -5.42 -5.24 -13.19
CA ALA A 121 -4.89 -4.32 -12.19
C ALA A 121 -3.40 -4.04 -12.38
N GLN A 122 -2.63 -5.00 -12.90
CA GLN A 122 -1.24 -4.74 -13.27
C GLN A 122 -1.18 -3.75 -14.44
N LEU A 123 -2.01 -3.93 -15.46
CA LEU A 123 -2.11 -3.01 -16.59
C LEU A 123 -2.46 -1.60 -16.14
N GLU A 124 -3.44 -1.42 -15.25
CA GLU A 124 -3.77 -0.11 -14.69
C GLU A 124 -2.56 0.54 -13.99
N ARG A 125 -1.81 -0.21 -13.19
CA ARG A 125 -0.61 0.29 -12.52
C ARG A 125 0.46 0.75 -13.51
N ASP A 126 0.66 -0.02 -14.58
CA ASP A 126 1.66 0.29 -15.58
C ASP A 126 1.27 1.53 -16.41
N LEU A 127 0.00 1.66 -16.78
CA LEU A 127 -0.52 2.87 -17.44
C LEU A 127 -0.38 4.13 -16.57
N ILE A 128 -0.65 4.03 -15.27
CA ILE A 128 -0.44 5.15 -14.34
C ILE A 128 1.04 5.52 -14.27
N ARG A 129 1.93 4.52 -14.16
CA ARG A 129 3.40 4.72 -14.12
C ARG A 129 3.90 5.38 -15.41
N GLU A 130 3.42 4.96 -16.57
CA GLU A 130 3.74 5.58 -17.86
C GLU A 130 3.32 7.04 -17.92
N ARG A 131 2.08 7.36 -17.50
CA ARG A 131 1.59 8.75 -17.45
C ARG A 131 2.42 9.63 -16.53
N VAL A 132 2.74 9.13 -15.33
CA VAL A 132 3.61 9.85 -14.36
C VAL A 132 4.99 10.09 -14.97
N ASN A 133 5.61 9.07 -15.57
CA ASN A 133 6.93 9.18 -16.19
C ASN A 133 6.91 10.14 -17.38
N ALA A 134 5.86 10.13 -18.21
CA ALA A 134 5.69 11.09 -19.31
C ALA A 134 5.55 12.52 -18.76
N GLY A 135 4.76 12.71 -17.71
CA GLY A 135 4.62 14.01 -17.03
C GLY A 135 5.95 14.53 -16.46
N LEU A 136 6.72 13.64 -15.81
CA LEU A 136 8.05 13.98 -15.27
C LEU A 136 9.05 14.34 -16.40
N ARG A 137 9.05 13.60 -17.51
CA ARG A 137 9.88 13.94 -18.69
C ARG A 137 9.52 15.32 -19.25
N ASN A 138 8.22 15.60 -19.43
CA ASN A 138 7.76 16.89 -19.91
C ASN A 138 8.12 18.03 -18.94
N ALA A 139 7.94 17.84 -17.64
CA ALA A 139 8.32 18.84 -16.64
C ALA A 139 9.83 19.14 -16.67
N ARG A 140 10.69 18.12 -16.86
CA ARG A 140 12.14 18.30 -17.04
C ARG A 140 12.47 19.05 -18.34
N ALA A 141 11.80 18.70 -19.44
CA ALA A 141 11.98 19.39 -20.73
C ALA A 141 11.57 20.87 -20.66
N CYS A 142 10.56 21.18 -19.83
CA CYS A 142 10.15 22.56 -19.54
C CYS A 142 11.04 23.26 -18.49
N GLY A 143 12.18 22.68 -18.10
CA GLY A 143 13.12 23.29 -17.15
C GLY A 143 12.64 23.27 -15.68
N LYS A 144 11.55 22.58 -15.36
CA LYS A 144 11.07 22.48 -13.97
C LYS A 144 12.03 21.63 -13.15
N GLN A 145 12.50 22.18 -12.04
CA GLN A 145 13.28 21.43 -11.07
C GLN A 145 12.36 20.46 -10.30
N LEU A 146 12.64 19.16 -10.42
CA LEU A 146 11.88 18.12 -9.76
C LEU A 146 12.56 17.74 -8.44
N GLY A 147 11.75 17.33 -7.46
CA GLY A 147 12.21 16.91 -6.15
C GLY A 147 12.07 18.02 -5.09
N ARG A 148 12.67 17.77 -3.92
CA ARG A 148 12.65 18.73 -2.82
C ARG A 148 13.47 19.99 -3.21
N PRO A 149 12.91 21.20 -3.06
CA PRO A 149 13.65 22.43 -3.30
C PRO A 149 14.96 22.44 -2.49
N ARG A 150 16.04 22.85 -3.14
CA ARG A 150 17.32 23.00 -2.44
C ARG A 150 17.21 24.16 -1.46
N ARG A 151 17.65 23.96 -0.24
CA ARG A 151 17.79 25.05 0.72
C ARG A 151 18.85 26.02 0.20
N VAL A 152 18.50 27.28 0.09
CA VAL A 152 19.45 28.34 -0.22
C VAL A 152 20.28 28.59 1.03
N VAL A 153 21.57 28.46 0.90
CA VAL A 153 22.53 28.73 1.99
C VAL A 153 23.42 29.87 1.52
N ASN A 154 23.66 30.83 2.39
CA ASN A 154 24.60 31.90 2.12
C ASN A 154 26.03 31.33 2.14
N HIS A 155 26.59 31.14 0.96
CA HIS A 155 27.94 30.57 0.81
C HIS A 155 29.01 31.44 1.43
N ASP A 156 28.87 32.77 1.41
CA ASP A 156 29.88 33.70 1.97
C ASP A 156 29.84 33.62 3.50
N GLU A 157 28.67 33.47 4.10
CA GLU A 157 28.55 33.30 5.55
C GLU A 157 29.16 31.96 6.02
N VAL A 158 28.97 30.88 5.23
CA VAL A 158 29.61 29.59 5.50
C VAL A 158 31.12 29.72 5.47
N ARG A 159 31.70 30.43 4.47
CA ARG A 159 33.12 30.66 4.35
C ARG A 159 33.66 31.49 5.51
N ARG A 160 32.97 32.60 5.85
CA ARG A 160 33.35 33.45 6.98
C ARG A 160 33.45 32.66 8.27
N LEU A 161 32.40 31.91 8.62
CA LEU A 161 32.40 31.08 9.82
C LEU A 161 33.50 30.01 9.79
N ARG A 162 33.82 29.48 8.60
CA ARG A 162 34.91 28.51 8.46
C ARG A 162 36.29 29.15 8.67
N SER A 163 36.54 30.35 8.14
CA SER A 163 37.76 31.09 8.35
C SER A 163 37.96 31.56 9.81
N GLU A 164 36.86 31.77 10.54
CA GLU A 164 36.84 32.02 11.99
C GLU A 164 37.15 30.77 12.83
N GLY A 165 37.39 29.61 12.20
CA GLY A 165 37.79 28.36 12.88
C GLY A 165 36.63 27.47 13.29
N ALA A 166 35.37 27.82 12.96
CA ALA A 166 34.21 27.00 13.31
C ALA A 166 34.22 25.63 12.60
N SER A 167 33.87 24.58 13.32
CA SER A 167 33.68 23.26 12.75
C SER A 167 32.43 23.20 11.85
N LEU A 168 32.40 22.26 10.89
CA LEU A 168 31.23 22.11 9.98
C LEU A 168 29.92 21.82 10.75
N ARG A 169 30.02 21.18 11.91
CA ARG A 169 28.85 20.92 12.76
C ARG A 169 28.31 22.18 13.44
N GLN A 170 29.22 23.00 13.97
CA GLN A 170 28.85 24.29 14.56
C GLN A 170 28.29 25.25 13.52
N ILE A 171 28.82 25.27 12.30
CA ILE A 171 28.27 26.05 11.18
C ILE A 171 26.85 25.57 10.82
N ALA A 172 26.68 24.27 10.75
CA ALA A 172 25.36 23.66 10.44
C ALA A 172 24.30 24.02 11.48
N GLU A 173 24.66 23.97 12.76
CA GLU A 173 23.81 24.35 13.89
C GLU A 173 23.48 25.85 13.86
N LYS A 174 24.48 26.71 13.70
CA LYS A 174 24.33 28.18 13.68
C LYS A 174 23.45 28.66 12.53
N LEU A 175 23.55 28.02 11.35
CA LEU A 175 22.76 28.37 10.17
C LEU A 175 21.43 27.59 10.05
N GLY A 176 21.13 26.68 10.98
CA GLY A 176 19.93 25.85 10.97
C GLY A 176 19.81 24.95 9.75
N VAL A 177 20.95 24.48 9.19
CA VAL A 177 21.02 23.64 8.01
C VAL A 177 21.67 22.29 8.31
N GLY A 178 21.49 21.32 7.42
CA GLY A 178 22.15 20.01 7.61
C GLY A 178 23.65 20.08 7.37
N TYR A 179 24.43 19.28 8.09
CA TYR A 179 25.87 19.11 7.91
C TYR A 179 26.27 18.88 6.43
N GLY A 180 25.51 18.03 5.71
CA GLY A 180 25.75 17.75 4.29
C GLY A 180 25.61 19.00 3.41
N THR A 181 24.74 19.92 3.76
CA THR A 181 24.53 21.18 3.03
C THR A 181 25.73 22.11 3.20
N VAL A 182 26.26 22.23 4.41
CA VAL A 182 27.48 23.02 4.70
C VAL A 182 28.67 22.43 3.95
N ARG A 183 28.83 21.12 4.00
CA ARG A 183 29.94 20.43 3.29
C ARG A 183 29.87 20.64 1.78
N LEU A 184 28.68 20.52 1.19
CA LEU A 184 28.45 20.78 -0.26
C LEU A 184 28.73 22.24 -0.61
N SER A 185 28.36 23.19 0.24
CA SER A 185 28.62 24.62 0.04
C SER A 185 30.13 24.90 -0.07
N LEU A 186 30.95 24.32 0.80
CA LEU A 186 32.40 24.46 0.77
C LEU A 186 33.09 23.67 -0.36
N ALA A 187 32.52 22.52 -0.76
CA ALA A 187 33.05 21.74 -1.88
C ALA A 187 32.88 22.47 -3.23
N HIS A 188 31.81 23.21 -3.42
CA HIS A 188 31.62 24.06 -4.62
C HIS A 188 32.56 25.25 -4.69
N SER A 189 33.16 25.63 -3.56
CA SER A 189 34.14 26.73 -3.44
C SER A 189 35.58 26.27 -3.57
N GLY A 190 35.86 24.99 -3.81
CA GLY A 190 37.23 24.45 -3.94
C GLY A 190 37.97 24.25 -2.62
N GLU A 191 37.35 24.53 -1.48
CA GLU A 191 38.00 24.47 -0.14
C GLU A 191 37.94 23.08 0.51
N LEU A 192 37.25 22.13 -0.06
CA LEU A 192 37.23 20.73 0.36
C LEU A 192 37.62 19.84 -0.83
N LYS A 193 38.74 19.14 -0.72
CA LYS A 193 39.04 18.04 -1.64
C LYS A 193 37.94 17.00 -1.54
N THR A 194 37.17 16.79 -2.60
CA THR A 194 36.30 15.64 -2.73
C THR A 194 37.15 14.38 -2.64
N PRO A 195 36.79 13.37 -1.80
CA PRO A 195 37.49 12.08 -1.90
C PRO A 195 37.24 11.55 -3.31
N SER A 196 38.29 11.28 -4.05
CA SER A 196 38.27 10.66 -5.37
C SER A 196 37.37 9.42 -5.30
N GLN A 197 36.43 9.30 -6.22
CA GLN A 197 35.69 8.07 -6.47
C GLN A 197 36.77 6.99 -6.72
N SER A 198 36.95 6.09 -5.75
CA SER A 198 37.72 4.87 -5.95
C SER A 198 37.04 4.09 -7.09
N ALA A 199 37.83 3.84 -8.13
CA ALA A 199 37.45 3.04 -9.28
C ALA A 199 36.85 1.69 -8.86
N PRO A 200 35.89 1.13 -9.58
CA PRO A 200 35.40 -0.21 -9.31
C PRO A 200 36.54 -1.20 -9.62
N ASN A 201 36.99 -1.90 -8.59
CA ASN A 201 37.87 -3.07 -8.75
C ASN A 201 37.14 -4.07 -9.66
N GLY A 202 37.70 -4.26 -10.83
CA GLY A 202 37.44 -5.42 -11.67
C GLY A 202 37.98 -6.70 -11.02
N ARG A 203 37.08 -7.65 -10.89
CA ARG A 203 37.32 -9.09 -11.11
C ARG A 203 35.99 -9.81 -11.16
#